data_d2b796c512805a09b1c2cf25d82641d9
#
_entry.id   d2b796c512805a09b1c2cf25d82641d9
#
_cell.length_a   1.000
_cell.length_b   1.000
_cell.length_c   1.000
_cell.angle_alpha   90.00
_cell.angle_beta   90.00
_cell.angle_gamma   90.00
#
_symmetry.space_group_name_H-M   'P 1'
#
loop_
_entity.id
_entity.type
_entity.pdbx_description
1 polymer ?
#
loop_
_entity_poly.entity_id
_entity_poly.type
_entity_poly.pdbx_seq_one_letter_code
_entity_poly.pdbx_strand_id
1 'polypeptide(L)'
;MDSAVNLSFRYSEQDYVRAMRTHFKSRLRLKLDIVVIVLAATLGFYEWRSLNSPWWGMGLILLSGILALVLVVALGIVPRMVFRREPKFRDQYSLAFSEDGIHFQTAHINSQLQWSIYNRALVDAHSFILYHGRRSFTVIPKRVFESPEHLAAFEHLVSQKIPEIVST
;
A
#
# COMPACT_ATOMS: atom_id res chain seq x y z
N MET A 1 -28.81 14.88 -10.11
CA MET A 1 -27.59 15.66 -10.46
C MET A 1 -26.44 14.75 -10.16
N ASP A 2 -25.88 14.13 -11.22
CA ASP A 2 -24.73 13.24 -11.08
C ASP A 2 -23.54 14.07 -10.62
N SER A 3 -23.22 14.03 -9.36
CA SER A 3 -22.03 14.68 -8.81
C SER A 3 -20.81 13.82 -9.14
N ALA A 4 -20.30 13.95 -10.34
CA ALA A 4 -19.04 13.32 -10.70
C ALA A 4 -17.91 13.91 -9.84
N VAL A 5 -17.18 13.04 -9.15
CA VAL A 5 -15.99 13.44 -8.39
C VAL A 5 -14.79 13.45 -9.34
N ASN A 6 -14.33 14.65 -9.68
CA ASN A 6 -13.21 14.84 -10.60
C ASN A 6 -11.91 15.06 -9.82
N LEU A 7 -10.89 14.27 -10.09
CA LEU A 7 -9.58 14.36 -9.47
C LEU A 7 -8.50 14.50 -10.54
N SER A 8 -7.61 15.49 -10.37
CA SER A 8 -6.45 15.65 -11.24
C SER A 8 -5.20 15.82 -10.38
N PHE A 9 -4.26 14.87 -10.49
CA PHE A 9 -3.09 14.87 -9.63
C PHE A 9 -1.89 14.14 -10.25
N ARG A 10 -0.72 14.35 -9.65
CA ARG A 10 0.47 13.53 -9.84
C ARG A 10 0.80 12.80 -8.54
N TYR A 11 1.27 11.57 -8.67
CA TYR A 11 1.75 10.84 -7.52
C TYR A 11 3.02 11.48 -6.96
N SER A 12 3.10 11.59 -5.64
CA SER A 12 4.37 11.82 -4.95
C SER A 12 4.99 10.48 -4.53
N GLU A 13 6.31 10.47 -4.38
CA GLU A 13 7.00 9.28 -3.83
C GLU A 13 6.44 8.90 -2.46
N GLN A 14 6.08 9.91 -1.65
CA GLN A 14 5.52 9.68 -0.32
C GLN A 14 4.14 9.01 -0.36
N ASP A 15 3.25 9.42 -1.27
CA ASP A 15 1.93 8.81 -1.42
C ASP A 15 2.05 7.33 -1.75
N TYR A 16 2.91 7.02 -2.73
CA TYR A 16 3.11 5.65 -3.17
C TYR A 16 3.74 4.78 -2.07
N VAL A 17 4.79 5.27 -1.42
CA VAL A 17 5.47 4.54 -0.34
C VAL A 17 4.54 4.29 0.85
N ARG A 18 3.72 5.28 1.23
CA ARG A 18 2.72 5.13 2.31
C ARG A 18 1.68 4.07 1.94
N ALA A 19 1.08 4.17 0.76
CA ALA A 19 0.09 3.21 0.28
C ALA A 19 0.67 1.78 0.21
N MET A 20 1.89 1.62 -0.30
CA MET A 20 2.57 0.33 -0.32
C MET A 20 2.80 -0.24 1.08
N ARG A 21 3.20 0.59 2.04
CA ARG A 21 3.35 0.15 3.44
C ARG A 21 2.02 -0.30 4.04
N THR A 22 0.94 0.46 3.79
CA THR A 22 -0.41 0.09 4.24
C THR A 22 -0.85 -1.22 3.59
N HIS A 23 -0.62 -1.39 2.29
CA HIS A 23 -0.87 -2.64 1.58
C HIS A 23 -0.11 -3.82 2.21
N PHE A 24 1.19 -3.68 2.45
CA PHE A 24 1.99 -4.73 3.08
C PHE A 24 1.55 -5.03 4.52
N LYS A 25 1.24 -4.00 5.32
CA LYS A 25 0.71 -4.18 6.69
C LYS A 25 -0.59 -4.96 6.71
N SER A 26 -1.48 -4.75 5.73
CA SER A 26 -2.76 -5.46 5.63
C SER A 26 -2.62 -6.91 5.16
N ARG A 27 -1.54 -7.24 4.44
CA ARG A 27 -1.28 -8.57 3.88
C ARG A 27 -0.33 -9.41 4.73
N LEU A 28 0.70 -8.79 5.30
CA LEU A 28 1.72 -9.44 6.10
C LEU A 28 1.31 -9.41 7.58
N ARG A 29 1.59 -10.48 8.28
CA ARG A 29 1.47 -10.53 9.75
C ARG A 29 2.69 -9.83 10.40
N LEU A 30 2.91 -8.59 10.02
CA LEU A 30 4.11 -7.81 10.34
C LEU A 30 4.47 -7.85 11.85
N LYS A 31 3.45 -7.86 12.72
CA LYS A 31 3.66 -8.00 14.17
C LYS A 31 4.28 -9.35 14.52
N LEU A 32 3.82 -10.43 13.88
CA LEU A 32 4.38 -11.77 14.10
C LEU A 32 5.80 -11.87 13.55
N ASP A 33 6.06 -11.31 12.37
CA ASP A 33 7.40 -11.33 11.76
C ASP A 33 8.40 -10.60 12.66
N ILE A 34 8.05 -9.44 13.22
CA ILE A 34 8.89 -8.71 14.17
C ILE A 34 9.11 -9.54 15.45
N VAL A 35 8.06 -10.15 15.99
CA VAL A 35 8.18 -11.00 17.18
C VAL A 35 9.13 -12.17 16.92
N VAL A 36 9.00 -12.85 15.79
CA VAL A 36 9.89 -13.96 15.41
C VAL A 36 11.34 -13.49 15.28
N ILE A 37 11.59 -12.34 14.65
CA ILE A 37 12.94 -11.77 14.51
C ILE A 37 13.53 -11.47 15.90
N VAL A 38 12.77 -10.85 16.79
CA VAL A 38 13.23 -10.51 18.15
C VAL A 38 13.50 -11.78 18.96
N LEU A 39 12.60 -12.78 18.90
CA LEU A 39 12.79 -14.05 19.59
C LEU A 39 14.03 -14.80 19.07
N ALA A 40 14.23 -14.85 17.76
CA ALA A 40 15.41 -15.49 17.18
C ALA A 40 16.70 -14.79 17.61
N ALA A 41 16.69 -13.44 17.65
CA ALA A 41 17.85 -12.68 18.10
C ALA A 41 18.16 -12.92 19.60
N THR A 42 17.12 -12.91 20.45
CA THR A 42 17.29 -13.11 21.91
C THR A 42 17.73 -14.53 22.25
N LEU A 43 17.14 -15.54 21.62
CA LEU A 43 17.57 -16.93 21.77
C LEU A 43 18.99 -17.14 21.25
N GLY A 44 19.31 -16.57 20.11
CA GLY A 44 20.66 -16.64 19.54
C GLY A 44 21.70 -15.99 20.46
N PHE A 45 21.37 -14.85 21.07
CA PHE A 45 22.25 -14.20 22.04
C PHE A 45 22.42 -15.04 23.30
N TYR A 46 21.35 -15.65 23.80
CA TYR A 46 21.40 -16.55 24.98
C TYR A 46 22.29 -17.76 24.71
N GLU A 47 22.08 -18.47 23.60
CA GLU A 47 22.87 -19.65 23.22
C GLU A 47 24.35 -19.31 22.99
N TRP A 48 24.63 -18.16 22.39
CA TRP A 48 26.00 -17.69 22.21
C TRP A 48 26.73 -17.46 23.54
N ARG A 49 26.00 -16.95 24.56
CA ARG A 49 26.57 -16.73 25.92
C ARG A 49 26.68 -18.01 26.73
N SER A 50 25.85 -19.01 26.50
CA SER A 50 25.78 -20.22 27.36
C SER A 50 26.91 -21.21 27.14
N LEU A 51 27.79 -20.97 26.18
CA LEU A 51 28.96 -21.84 25.85
C LEU A 51 28.64 -23.25 25.38
N ASN A 52 27.37 -23.69 25.42
CA ASN A 52 26.98 -25.02 25.01
C ASN A 52 27.01 -25.23 23.49
N SER A 53 26.67 -24.20 22.74
CA SER A 53 26.65 -24.28 21.28
C SER A 53 26.75 -22.90 20.62
N PRO A 54 27.93 -22.24 20.69
CA PRO A 54 28.09 -20.86 20.21
C PRO A 54 27.79 -20.69 18.71
N TRP A 55 27.99 -21.74 17.91
CA TRP A 55 27.72 -21.71 16.47
C TRP A 55 26.23 -21.59 16.14
N TRP A 56 25.37 -22.27 16.89
CA TRP A 56 23.92 -22.15 16.75
C TRP A 56 23.43 -20.76 17.14
N GLY A 57 23.96 -20.21 18.23
CA GLY A 57 23.67 -18.84 18.66
C GLY A 57 24.02 -17.81 17.59
N MET A 58 25.24 -17.91 17.01
CA MET A 58 25.66 -17.05 15.91
C MET A 58 24.76 -17.21 14.68
N GLY A 59 24.39 -18.45 14.33
CA GLY A 59 23.49 -18.73 13.21
C GLY A 59 22.12 -18.05 13.37
N LEU A 60 21.52 -18.11 14.56
CA LEU A 60 20.25 -17.45 14.87
C LEU A 60 20.36 -15.92 14.82
N ILE A 61 21.44 -15.33 15.31
CA ILE A 61 21.68 -13.90 15.24
C ILE A 61 21.80 -13.46 13.78
N LEU A 62 22.58 -14.16 12.97
CA LEU A 62 22.74 -13.86 11.53
C LEU A 62 21.40 -13.99 10.80
N LEU A 63 20.64 -15.04 11.06
CA LEU A 63 19.33 -15.25 10.46
C LEU A 63 18.37 -14.10 10.81
N SER A 64 18.30 -13.71 12.08
CA SER A 64 17.46 -12.61 12.53
C SER A 64 17.88 -11.28 11.86
N GLY A 65 19.17 -11.04 11.72
CA GLY A 65 19.71 -9.87 11.01
C GLY A 65 19.32 -9.84 9.54
N ILE A 66 19.42 -10.98 8.84
CA ILE A 66 18.99 -11.12 7.44
C ILE A 66 17.48 -10.86 7.31
N LEU A 67 16.66 -11.46 8.16
CA LEU A 67 15.20 -11.26 8.14
C LEU A 67 14.83 -9.80 8.40
N ALA A 68 15.47 -9.14 9.36
CA ALA A 68 15.28 -7.72 9.64
C ALA A 68 15.68 -6.86 8.43
N LEU A 69 16.82 -7.16 7.80
CA LEU A 69 17.27 -6.46 6.60
C LEU A 69 16.28 -6.61 5.44
N VAL A 70 15.79 -7.83 5.19
CA VAL A 70 14.78 -8.10 4.15
C VAL A 70 13.51 -7.28 4.41
N LEU A 71 13.06 -7.20 5.65
CA LEU A 71 11.88 -6.43 6.02
C LEU A 71 12.09 -4.92 5.78
N VAL A 72 13.24 -4.37 6.17
CA VAL A 72 13.60 -2.97 5.94
C VAL A 72 13.68 -2.65 4.45
N VAL A 73 14.31 -3.52 3.67
CA VAL A 73 14.41 -3.38 2.20
C VAL A 73 13.02 -3.43 1.56
N ALA A 74 12.19 -4.41 1.93
CA ALA A 74 10.86 -4.59 1.37
C ALA A 74 9.92 -3.41 1.66
N LEU A 75 9.96 -2.85 2.88
CA LEU A 75 9.05 -1.77 3.29
C LEU A 75 9.61 -0.36 3.02
N GLY A 76 10.91 -0.22 2.87
CA GLY A 76 11.57 1.07 2.74
C GLY A 76 12.16 1.34 1.37
N ILE A 77 12.98 0.42 0.86
CA ILE A 77 13.79 0.64 -0.35
C ILE A 77 13.00 0.26 -1.61
N VAL A 78 12.37 -0.93 -1.61
CA VAL A 78 11.66 -1.44 -2.79
C VAL A 78 10.57 -0.50 -3.29
N PRO A 79 9.65 0.04 -2.46
CA PRO A 79 8.63 0.96 -2.96
C PRO A 79 9.20 2.23 -3.59
N ARG A 80 10.26 2.79 -3.00
CA ARG A 80 10.94 3.97 -3.56
C ARG A 80 11.60 3.68 -4.90
N MET A 81 12.26 2.53 -5.00
CA MET A 81 12.92 2.10 -6.24
C MET A 81 11.92 1.85 -7.36
N VAL A 82 10.79 1.20 -7.05
CA VAL A 82 9.70 0.99 -8.02
C VAL A 82 9.14 2.32 -8.49
N PHE A 83 8.82 3.24 -7.57
CA PHE A 83 8.31 4.56 -7.93
C PHE A 83 9.26 5.31 -8.87
N ARG A 84 10.55 5.28 -8.61
CA ARG A 84 11.54 6.02 -9.42
C ARG A 84 11.78 5.39 -10.79
N ARG A 85 11.63 4.06 -10.91
CA ARG A 85 11.86 3.32 -12.17
C ARG A 85 10.67 3.34 -13.11
N GLU A 86 9.45 3.45 -12.60
CA GLU A 86 8.24 3.39 -13.40
C GLU A 86 7.83 4.76 -13.95
N PRO A 87 7.91 5.00 -15.27
CA PRO A 87 7.56 6.29 -15.88
C PRO A 87 6.12 6.72 -15.60
N LYS A 88 5.19 5.76 -15.50
CA LYS A 88 3.76 6.03 -15.25
C LYS A 88 3.51 6.90 -14.02
N PHE A 89 4.34 6.83 -12.98
CA PHE A 89 4.14 7.66 -11.78
C PHE A 89 4.50 9.14 -11.98
N ARG A 90 5.12 9.48 -13.13
CA ARG A 90 5.43 10.88 -13.50
C ARG A 90 4.29 11.55 -14.26
N ASP A 91 3.35 10.76 -14.75
CA ASP A 91 2.21 11.27 -15.52
C ASP A 91 1.22 12.01 -14.62
N GLN A 92 0.45 12.90 -15.25
CA GLN A 92 -0.72 13.48 -14.65
C GLN A 92 -1.89 12.52 -14.81
N TYR A 93 -2.54 12.21 -13.71
CA TYR A 93 -3.72 11.37 -13.65
C TYR A 93 -4.95 12.27 -13.59
N SER A 94 -5.91 12.03 -14.46
CA SER A 94 -7.25 12.61 -14.40
C SER A 94 -8.24 11.47 -14.21
N LEU A 95 -9.01 11.52 -13.13
CA LEU A 95 -10.00 10.51 -12.74
C LEU A 95 -11.33 11.20 -12.52
N ALA A 96 -12.36 10.76 -13.23
CA ALA A 96 -13.73 11.17 -12.98
C ALA A 96 -14.55 9.97 -12.50
N PHE A 97 -15.03 10.06 -11.27
CA PHE A 97 -15.85 9.02 -10.63
C PHE A 97 -17.30 9.44 -10.71
N SER A 98 -18.13 8.59 -11.32
CA SER A 98 -19.58 8.75 -11.41
C SER A 98 -20.28 7.47 -10.93
N GLU A 99 -21.60 7.50 -10.83
CA GLU A 99 -22.38 6.31 -10.52
C GLU A 99 -22.24 5.22 -11.58
N ASP A 100 -22.08 5.59 -12.84
CA ASP A 100 -22.02 4.68 -13.99
C ASP A 100 -20.63 4.06 -14.19
N GLY A 101 -19.58 4.72 -13.69
CA GLY A 101 -18.20 4.23 -13.87
C GLY A 101 -17.15 5.26 -13.55
N ILE A 102 -15.95 4.92 -13.97
CA ILE A 102 -14.73 5.69 -13.70
C ILE A 102 -14.06 6.01 -15.04
N HIS A 103 -13.95 7.27 -15.36
CA HIS A 103 -13.16 7.71 -16.49
C HIS A 103 -11.72 7.95 -16.05
N PHE A 104 -10.81 7.15 -16.57
CA PHE A 104 -9.38 7.18 -16.27
C PHE A 104 -8.60 7.73 -17.46
N GLN A 105 -7.89 8.82 -17.25
CA GLN A 105 -7.11 9.47 -18.30
C GLN A 105 -5.70 9.81 -17.80
N THR A 106 -4.71 9.50 -18.64
CA THR A 106 -3.32 9.95 -18.53
C THR A 106 -2.86 10.51 -19.89
N ALA A 107 -1.61 10.93 -19.99
CA ALA A 107 -1.03 11.38 -21.27
C ALA A 107 -1.10 10.30 -22.37
N HIS A 108 -1.12 9.00 -21.99
CA HIS A 108 -1.01 7.88 -22.93
C HIS A 108 -2.20 6.93 -22.90
N ILE A 109 -3.09 7.04 -21.93
CA ILE A 109 -4.20 6.13 -21.73
C ILE A 109 -5.48 6.94 -21.51
N ASN A 110 -6.52 6.55 -22.22
CA ASN A 110 -7.89 7.01 -22.00
C ASN A 110 -8.79 5.79 -21.94
N SER A 111 -9.39 5.51 -20.78
CA SER A 111 -10.17 4.33 -20.52
C SER A 111 -11.37 4.61 -19.68
N GLN A 112 -12.49 3.98 -20.01
CA GLN A 112 -13.68 3.97 -19.18
C GLN A 112 -13.74 2.63 -18.44
N LEU A 113 -13.74 2.69 -17.13
CA LEU A 113 -13.71 1.53 -16.25
C LEU A 113 -15.04 1.41 -15.52
N GLN A 114 -15.51 0.18 -15.34
CA GLN A 114 -16.68 -0.09 -14.51
C GLN A 114 -16.28 -0.31 -13.06
N TRP A 115 -17.14 0.05 -12.11
CA TRP A 115 -16.92 -0.21 -10.69
C TRP A 115 -16.71 -1.68 -10.37
N SER A 116 -17.30 -2.58 -11.15
CA SER A 116 -17.20 -4.03 -10.99
C SER A 116 -15.79 -4.60 -11.11
N ILE A 117 -14.83 -3.85 -11.65
CA ILE A 117 -13.43 -4.27 -11.66
C ILE A 117 -12.78 -4.18 -10.27
N TYR A 118 -13.32 -3.33 -9.38
CA TYR A 118 -12.82 -3.15 -8.02
C TYR A 118 -13.59 -4.04 -7.06
N ASN A 119 -12.89 -4.94 -6.41
CA ASN A 119 -13.48 -5.91 -5.49
C ASN A 119 -13.27 -5.56 -4.01
N ARG A 120 -12.32 -4.67 -3.73
CA ARG A 120 -11.96 -4.29 -2.37
C ARG A 120 -11.37 -2.90 -2.33
N ALA A 121 -11.68 -2.16 -1.28
CA ALA A 121 -11.04 -0.90 -0.93
C ALA A 121 -10.35 -1.01 0.44
N LEU A 122 -9.12 -0.53 0.54
CA LEU A 122 -8.42 -0.34 1.80
C LEU A 122 -8.28 1.16 2.03
N VAL A 123 -8.85 1.65 3.13
CA VAL A 123 -8.89 3.07 3.47
C VAL A 123 -7.98 3.32 4.66
N ASP A 124 -7.00 4.19 4.48
CA ASP A 124 -6.15 4.64 5.57
C ASP A 124 -6.29 6.16 5.80
N ALA A 125 -5.52 6.70 6.75
CA ALA A 125 -5.55 8.13 7.07
C ALA A 125 -5.15 9.04 5.90
N HIS A 126 -4.44 8.51 4.88
CA HIS A 126 -3.82 9.30 3.83
C HIS A 126 -4.27 8.95 2.42
N SER A 127 -4.87 7.76 2.22
CA SER A 127 -5.20 7.26 0.90
C SER A 127 -6.34 6.24 0.87
N PHE A 128 -6.93 6.09 -0.32
CA PHE A 128 -7.76 4.96 -0.70
C PHE A 128 -6.94 4.06 -1.61
N ILE A 129 -6.92 2.77 -1.34
CA ILE A 129 -6.27 1.76 -2.17
C ILE A 129 -7.37 0.86 -2.73
N LEU A 130 -7.72 1.08 -4.00
CA LEU A 130 -8.76 0.34 -4.69
C LEU A 130 -8.14 -0.86 -5.42
N TYR A 131 -8.51 -2.07 -5.05
CA TYR A 131 -7.96 -3.29 -5.62
C TYR A 131 -8.76 -3.75 -6.84
N HIS A 132 -8.05 -3.90 -7.96
CA HIS A 132 -8.56 -4.53 -9.18
C HIS A 132 -7.70 -5.77 -9.49
N GLY A 133 -8.19 -6.93 -9.07
CA GLY A 133 -7.46 -8.19 -9.17
C GLY A 133 -6.54 -8.48 -7.97
N ARG A 134 -5.77 -9.59 -8.10
CA ARG A 134 -4.98 -10.11 -6.97
C ARG A 134 -3.72 -9.29 -6.63
N ARG A 135 -3.14 -8.59 -7.61
CA ARG A 135 -1.85 -7.89 -7.47
C ARG A 135 -1.87 -6.45 -7.95
N SER A 136 -3.00 -6.01 -8.48
CA SER A 136 -3.12 -4.67 -9.06
C SER A 136 -4.04 -3.81 -8.21
N PHE A 137 -3.67 -2.57 -8.01
CA PHE A 137 -4.46 -1.60 -7.26
C PHE A 137 -4.20 -0.18 -7.75
N THR A 138 -5.18 0.68 -7.52
CA THR A 138 -5.10 2.13 -7.77
C THR A 138 -5.03 2.84 -6.42
N VAL A 139 -4.09 3.75 -6.26
CA VAL A 139 -3.96 4.58 -5.05
C VAL A 139 -4.54 5.95 -5.31
N ILE A 140 -5.43 6.42 -4.45
CA ILE A 140 -6.00 7.77 -4.51
C ILE A 140 -5.63 8.47 -3.20
N PRO A 141 -4.66 9.42 -3.24
CA PRO A 141 -4.26 10.15 -2.06
C PRO A 141 -5.37 11.07 -1.57
N LYS A 142 -5.67 11.10 -0.26
CA LYS A 142 -6.72 11.98 0.29
C LYS A 142 -6.41 13.47 0.10
N ARG A 143 -5.14 13.85 -0.06
CA ARG A 143 -4.71 15.22 -0.31
C ARG A 143 -5.17 15.81 -1.65
N VAL A 144 -5.67 14.99 -2.56
CA VAL A 144 -6.09 15.46 -3.91
C VAL A 144 -7.54 15.94 -3.93
N PHE A 145 -8.26 15.74 -2.85
CA PHE A 145 -9.62 16.24 -2.70
C PHE A 145 -9.58 17.72 -2.28
N GLU A 146 -10.35 18.55 -2.98
CA GLU A 146 -10.34 20.01 -2.80
C GLU A 146 -11.06 20.44 -1.52
N SER A 147 -12.03 19.65 -1.08
CA SER A 147 -12.82 19.95 0.13
C SER A 147 -13.24 18.67 0.87
N PRO A 148 -13.63 18.79 2.15
CA PRO A 148 -14.20 17.68 2.91
C PRO A 148 -15.46 17.10 2.27
N GLU A 149 -16.29 17.94 1.65
CA GLU A 149 -17.53 17.53 0.96
C GLU A 149 -17.19 16.70 -0.29
N HIS A 150 -16.15 17.09 -1.03
CA HIS A 150 -15.64 16.37 -2.19
C HIS A 150 -15.11 14.98 -1.78
N LEU A 151 -14.39 14.91 -0.65
CA LEU A 151 -13.95 13.65 -0.06
C LEU A 151 -15.13 12.77 0.36
N ALA A 152 -16.11 13.35 1.06
CA ALA A 152 -17.29 12.63 1.52
C ALA A 152 -18.14 12.07 0.35
N ALA A 153 -18.28 12.83 -0.73
CA ALA A 153 -18.94 12.35 -1.95
C ALA A 153 -18.23 11.14 -2.55
N PHE A 154 -16.90 11.15 -2.58
CA PHE A 154 -16.11 10.02 -3.05
C PHE A 154 -16.24 8.81 -2.10
N GLU A 155 -16.15 9.01 -0.78
CA GLU A 155 -16.35 7.95 0.21
C GLU A 155 -17.73 7.29 0.08
N HIS A 156 -18.76 8.08 -0.17
CA HIS A 156 -20.10 7.59 -0.42
C HIS A 156 -20.17 6.70 -1.67
N LEU A 157 -19.61 7.14 -2.80
CA LEU A 157 -19.51 6.35 -4.03
C LEU A 157 -18.78 5.03 -3.80
N VAL A 158 -17.62 5.06 -3.15
CA VAL A 158 -16.85 3.87 -2.83
C VAL A 158 -17.65 2.91 -1.96
N SER A 159 -18.37 3.43 -0.94
CA SER A 159 -19.17 2.60 -0.04
C SER A 159 -20.35 1.91 -0.73
N GLN A 160 -20.91 2.52 -1.76
CA GLN A 160 -22.02 1.95 -2.53
C GLN A 160 -21.55 0.94 -3.59
N LYS A 161 -20.39 1.17 -4.20
CA LYS A 161 -19.94 0.46 -5.40
C LYS A 161 -18.94 -0.66 -5.12
N ILE A 162 -18.22 -0.63 -4.00
CA ILE A 162 -17.20 -1.62 -3.66
C ILE A 162 -17.69 -2.50 -2.51
N PRO A 163 -17.73 -3.83 -2.71
CA PRO A 163 -18.36 -4.76 -1.75
C PRO A 163 -17.57 -4.94 -0.45
N GLU A 164 -16.25 -4.79 -0.48
CA GLU A 164 -15.41 -4.97 0.71
C GLU A 164 -14.61 -3.71 1.00
N ILE A 165 -14.86 -3.08 2.15
CA ILE A 165 -14.11 -1.92 2.62
C ILE A 165 -13.43 -2.25 3.94
N VAL A 166 -12.12 -2.05 4.00
CA VAL A 166 -11.30 -2.25 5.19
C VAL A 166 -10.67 -0.93 5.59
N SER A 167 -10.92 -0.49 6.83
CA SER A 167 -10.29 0.70 7.40
C SER A 167 -9.13 0.29 8.33
N THR A 168 -8.00 1.02 8.26
CA THR A 168 -6.79 0.75 9.08
C THR A 168 -6.31 2.01 9.78
#